data_e311f71120492882de269aea437e62ac
#
_entry.id   e311f71120492882de269aea437e62ac
#
_cell.length_a   1.000
_cell.length_b   1.000
_cell.length_c   1.000
_cell.angle_alpha   90.00
_cell.angle_beta   90.00
_cell.angle_gamma   90.00
#
_symmetry.space_group_name_H-M   'P 1'
#
loop_
_entity.id
_entity.type
_entity.pdbx_description
1 polymer ?
#
loop_
_entity_poly.entity_id
_entity_poly.type
_entity_poly.pdbx_seq_one_letter_code
_entity_poly.pdbx_strand_id
1 'polypeptide(L)'
;MTRVLLVGYDPETVDFSDPALPPGMTVEKIRAGIAVALSRFAERGWEADVGLIRPDETAGPAVERQLASKSYDCVVIGAGVRLPPRCLALFEVVINSIRKAAPGAAIAFNTRPDDSADAAARWLAAGSRIT
;
A
#
# COMPACT_ATOMS: atom_id res chain seq x y z
N MET A 1 -17.17 -10.55 -3.11
CA MET A 1 -16.54 -9.78 -2.00
C MET A 1 -15.33 -9.04 -2.52
N THR A 2 -15.35 -7.74 -2.38
CA THR A 2 -14.22 -6.89 -2.77
C THR A 2 -13.06 -7.08 -1.81
N ARG A 3 -11.87 -7.29 -2.34
CA ARG A 3 -10.66 -7.53 -1.55
C ARG A 3 -9.56 -6.56 -1.94
N VAL A 4 -8.97 -5.89 -0.95
CA VAL A 4 -7.97 -4.85 -1.13
C VAL A 4 -6.68 -5.25 -0.40
N LEU A 5 -5.54 -5.01 -1.03
CA LEU A 5 -4.23 -5.16 -0.40
C LEU A 5 -3.64 -3.77 -0.20
N LEU A 6 -3.23 -3.46 1.02
CA LEU A 6 -2.44 -2.26 1.30
C LEU A 6 -0.97 -2.68 1.39
N VAL A 7 -0.16 -2.18 0.46
CA VAL A 7 1.28 -2.41 0.49
C VAL A 7 1.93 -1.22 1.20
N GLY A 8 2.59 -1.51 2.30
CA GLY A 8 3.23 -0.50 3.12
C GLY A 8 4.68 -0.83 3.40
N TYR A 9 5.42 0.22 3.76
CA TYR A 9 6.81 0.08 4.19
C TYR A 9 6.82 -0.51 5.60
N ASP A 10 7.64 -1.55 5.82
CA ASP A 10 7.75 -2.16 7.15
C ASP A 10 8.26 -1.11 8.15
N PRO A 11 7.46 -0.77 9.18
CA PRO A 11 7.85 0.29 10.13
C PRO A 11 9.16 0.00 10.85
N GLU A 12 9.50 -1.27 11.03
CA GLU A 12 10.74 -1.67 11.70
C GLU A 12 11.98 -1.39 10.86
N THR A 13 11.81 -1.08 9.55
CA THR A 13 12.92 -0.79 8.64
C THR A 13 13.02 0.69 8.27
N VAL A 14 12.16 1.54 8.84
CA VAL A 14 12.18 2.98 8.56
C VAL A 14 13.38 3.63 9.25
N ASP A 15 14.09 4.46 8.50
CA ASP A 15 15.14 5.30 9.05
C ASP A 15 14.50 6.60 9.57
N PHE A 16 14.26 6.67 10.88
CA PHE A 16 13.62 7.84 11.48
C PHE A 16 14.52 9.07 11.58
N SER A 17 15.80 8.97 11.18
CA SER A 17 16.67 10.12 11.06
C SER A 17 16.56 10.80 9.70
N ASP A 18 15.82 10.22 8.78
CA ASP A 18 15.64 10.75 7.43
C ASP A 18 14.87 12.07 7.49
N PRO A 19 15.46 13.19 7.01
CA PRO A 19 14.78 14.50 7.02
C PRO A 19 13.56 14.55 6.09
N ALA A 20 13.41 13.61 5.17
CA ALA A 20 12.23 13.52 4.30
C ALA A 20 11.00 13.03 5.04
N LEU A 21 11.14 12.44 6.23
CA LEU A 21 10.00 12.00 7.02
C LEU A 21 9.32 13.17 7.73
N PRO A 22 7.99 13.10 7.91
CA PRO A 22 7.28 14.09 8.72
C PRO A 22 7.85 14.14 10.14
N PRO A 23 7.92 15.34 10.76
CA PRO A 23 8.40 15.45 12.14
C PRO A 23 7.56 14.62 13.11
N GLY A 24 8.22 13.97 14.06
CA GLY A 24 7.54 13.20 15.10
C GLY A 24 7.02 11.83 14.66
N MET A 25 7.40 11.35 13.48
CA MET A 25 7.01 10.02 13.02
C MET A 25 7.65 8.94 13.88
N THR A 26 6.86 7.93 14.25
CA THR A 26 7.30 6.77 15.05
C THR A 26 6.70 5.49 14.50
N VAL A 27 7.27 4.34 14.92
CA VAL A 27 6.71 3.03 14.58
C VAL A 27 5.25 2.94 15.01
N GLU A 28 4.94 3.41 16.20
CA GLU A 28 3.59 3.35 16.77
C GLU A 28 2.60 4.16 15.94
N LYS A 29 3.01 5.32 15.45
CA LYS A 29 2.17 6.16 14.60
C LYS A 29 1.90 5.50 13.25
N ILE A 30 2.91 4.87 12.67
CA ILE A 30 2.76 4.15 11.42
C ILE A 30 1.78 2.98 11.61
N ARG A 31 1.95 2.19 12.67
CA ARG A 31 1.05 1.07 12.95
C ARG A 31 -0.37 1.53 13.23
N ALA A 32 -0.54 2.64 13.95
CA ALA A 32 -1.85 3.21 14.19
C ALA A 32 -2.53 3.65 12.89
N GLY A 33 -1.76 4.24 11.97
CA GLY A 33 -2.27 4.62 10.66
C GLY A 33 -2.73 3.41 9.84
N ILE A 34 -1.99 2.32 9.88
CA ILE A 34 -2.37 1.08 9.20
C ILE A 34 -3.68 0.54 9.80
N ALA A 35 -3.82 0.56 11.12
CA ALA A 35 -5.05 0.12 11.77
C ALA A 35 -6.25 0.96 11.35
N VAL A 36 -6.08 2.28 11.22
CA VAL A 36 -7.13 3.17 10.70
C VAL A 36 -7.49 2.79 9.27
N ALA A 37 -6.50 2.53 8.42
CA ALA A 37 -6.76 2.11 7.03
C ALA A 37 -7.60 0.83 6.98
N LEU A 38 -7.23 -0.17 7.76
CA LEU A 38 -7.98 -1.44 7.81
C LEU A 38 -9.42 -1.22 8.29
N SER A 39 -9.61 -0.39 9.30
CA SER A 39 -10.94 -0.05 9.80
C SER A 39 -11.79 0.61 8.72
N ARG A 40 -11.21 1.52 7.95
CA ARG A 40 -11.91 2.21 6.86
C ARG A 40 -12.30 1.28 5.72
N PHE A 41 -11.43 0.32 5.38
CA PHE A 41 -11.78 -0.71 4.41
C PHE A 41 -12.97 -1.54 4.91
N ALA A 42 -12.94 -1.94 6.17
CA ALA A 42 -14.01 -2.74 6.77
C ALA A 42 -15.35 -1.99 6.79
N GLU A 43 -15.33 -0.67 7.04
CA GLU A 43 -16.52 0.17 7.00
C GLU A 43 -17.19 0.15 5.62
N ARG A 44 -16.42 -0.07 4.56
CA ARG A 44 -16.95 -0.18 3.20
C ARG A 44 -17.39 -1.60 2.84
N GLY A 45 -17.29 -2.53 3.76
CA GLY A 45 -17.66 -3.93 3.54
C GLY A 45 -16.61 -4.71 2.74
N TRP A 46 -15.38 -4.22 2.67
CA TRP A 46 -14.30 -4.88 1.94
C TRP A 46 -13.45 -5.75 2.86
N GLU A 47 -12.95 -6.86 2.33
CA GLU A 47 -11.86 -7.59 2.96
C GLU A 47 -10.56 -6.88 2.63
N ALA A 48 -9.67 -6.78 3.60
CA ALA A 48 -8.39 -6.12 3.39
C ALA A 48 -7.27 -6.84 4.11
N ASP A 49 -6.12 -6.85 3.45
CA ASP A 49 -4.87 -7.36 4.02
C ASP A 49 -3.81 -6.28 3.92
N VAL A 50 -2.77 -6.40 4.73
CA VAL A 50 -1.60 -5.53 4.68
C VAL A 50 -0.39 -6.37 4.29
N GLY A 51 0.33 -5.92 3.29
CA GLY A 51 1.62 -6.48 2.92
C GLY A 51 2.71 -5.49 3.27
N LEU A 52 3.47 -5.76 4.32
CA LEU A 52 4.59 -4.91 4.70
C LEU A 52 5.83 -5.37 3.96
N ILE A 53 6.53 -4.43 3.35
CA ILE A 53 7.73 -4.72 2.56
C ILE A 53 8.95 -4.02 3.15
N ARG A 54 10.10 -4.63 2.94
CA ARG A 54 11.39 -4.09 3.34
C ARG A 54 12.05 -3.44 2.12
N PRO A 55 12.90 -2.42 2.33
CA PRO A 55 13.56 -1.74 1.22
C PRO A 55 14.79 -2.51 0.71
N ASP A 56 14.59 -3.76 0.32
CA ASP A 56 15.67 -4.65 -0.14
C ASP A 56 15.14 -5.61 -1.20
N GLU A 57 15.94 -6.61 -1.55
CA GLU A 57 15.62 -7.58 -2.61
C GLU A 57 14.44 -8.49 -2.26
N THR A 58 13.97 -8.48 -1.02
CA THR A 58 12.81 -9.30 -0.61
C THR A 58 11.48 -8.65 -0.99
N ALA A 59 11.46 -7.36 -1.34
CA ALA A 59 10.22 -6.64 -1.59
C ALA A 59 9.40 -7.22 -2.74
N GLY A 60 10.02 -7.44 -3.89
CA GLY A 60 9.32 -8.00 -5.05
C GLY A 60 8.73 -9.38 -4.78
N PRO A 61 9.55 -10.35 -4.33
CA PRO A 61 9.03 -11.67 -3.99
C PRO A 61 7.94 -11.65 -2.91
N ALA A 62 8.03 -10.74 -1.94
CA ALA A 62 7.01 -10.63 -0.89
C ALA A 62 5.67 -10.18 -1.48
N VAL A 63 5.68 -9.17 -2.35
CA VAL A 63 4.47 -8.69 -3.02
C VAL A 63 3.88 -9.79 -3.89
N GLU A 64 4.69 -10.46 -4.70
CA GLU A 64 4.24 -11.53 -5.59
C GLU A 64 3.60 -12.67 -4.79
N ARG A 65 4.22 -13.05 -3.67
CA ARG A 65 3.73 -14.12 -2.81
C ARG A 65 2.38 -13.77 -2.20
N GLN A 66 2.22 -12.54 -1.73
CA GLN A 66 0.97 -12.05 -1.18
C GLN A 66 -0.13 -12.07 -2.24
N LEU A 67 0.17 -11.61 -3.44
CA LEU A 67 -0.80 -11.55 -4.53
C LEU A 67 -1.15 -12.93 -5.10
N ALA A 68 -0.28 -13.91 -4.92
CA ALA A 68 -0.58 -15.29 -5.30
C ALA A 68 -1.48 -16.00 -4.29
N SER A 69 -1.54 -15.52 -3.06
CA SER A 69 -2.30 -16.17 -1.98
C SER A 69 -3.81 -15.98 -2.08
N LYS A 70 -4.24 -14.87 -2.69
CA LYS A 70 -5.65 -14.51 -2.83
C LYS A 70 -5.84 -13.66 -4.08
N SER A 71 -7.09 -13.57 -4.55
CA SER A 71 -7.44 -12.67 -5.63
C SER A 71 -7.79 -11.30 -5.05
N TYR A 72 -7.09 -10.27 -5.48
CA TYR A 72 -7.32 -8.89 -5.04
C TYR A 72 -7.90 -8.05 -6.16
N ASP A 73 -8.85 -7.19 -5.82
CA ASP A 73 -9.48 -6.27 -6.76
C ASP A 73 -8.70 -4.97 -6.89
N CYS A 74 -8.02 -4.57 -5.84
CA CYS A 74 -7.22 -3.34 -5.82
C CYS A 74 -6.03 -3.50 -4.89
N VAL A 75 -4.91 -2.93 -5.29
CA VAL A 75 -3.72 -2.80 -4.46
C VAL A 75 -3.47 -1.32 -4.22
N VAL A 76 -3.47 -0.91 -2.96
CA VAL A 76 -3.15 0.46 -2.56
C VAL A 76 -1.70 0.50 -2.14
N ILE A 77 -0.91 1.38 -2.75
CA ILE A 77 0.49 1.54 -2.40
C ILE A 77 0.63 2.74 -1.46
N GLY A 78 1.22 2.49 -0.31
CA GLY A 78 1.40 3.51 0.72
C GLY A 78 2.38 4.61 0.30
N ALA A 79 2.12 5.82 0.78
CA ALA A 79 2.95 6.98 0.47
C ALA A 79 4.41 6.80 0.88
N GLY A 80 4.67 6.04 1.95
CA GLY A 80 6.03 5.76 2.41
C GLY A 80 6.86 4.95 1.42
N VAL A 81 6.21 4.17 0.56
CA VAL A 81 6.89 3.41 -0.51
C VAL A 81 7.19 4.31 -1.71
N ARG A 82 6.38 5.30 -1.95
CA ARG A 82 6.37 6.08 -3.18
C ARG A 82 7.05 7.45 -3.08
N LEU A 83 6.76 8.19 -2.01
CA LEU A 83 7.14 9.61 -1.94
C LEU A 83 8.62 9.88 -1.69
N PRO A 84 9.34 9.14 -0.81
CA PRO A 84 10.75 9.43 -0.61
C PRO A 84 11.54 9.19 -1.89
N PRO A 85 12.37 10.16 -2.33
CA PRO A 85 13.13 10.00 -3.58
C PRO A 85 14.01 8.75 -3.62
N ARG A 86 14.56 8.34 -2.48
CA ARG A 86 15.39 7.13 -2.39
C ARG A 86 14.59 5.84 -2.64
N CYS A 87 13.26 5.92 -2.59
CA CYS A 87 12.40 4.76 -2.78
C CYS A 87 11.94 4.55 -4.23
N LEU A 88 12.48 5.32 -5.19
CA LEU A 88 12.04 5.18 -6.58
C LEU A 88 12.19 3.75 -7.09
N ALA A 89 13.37 3.15 -6.90
CA ALA A 89 13.59 1.77 -7.36
C ALA A 89 12.67 0.78 -6.65
N LEU A 90 12.46 0.96 -5.35
CA LEU A 90 11.53 0.14 -4.58
C LEU A 90 10.12 0.27 -5.12
N PHE A 91 9.69 1.48 -5.40
CA PHE A 91 8.37 1.76 -5.96
C PHE A 91 8.19 1.06 -7.31
N GLU A 92 9.20 1.12 -8.19
CA GLU A 92 9.17 0.45 -9.48
C GLU A 92 9.08 -1.08 -9.32
N VAL A 93 9.82 -1.65 -8.36
CA VAL A 93 9.75 -3.08 -8.05
C VAL A 93 8.33 -3.47 -7.65
N VAL A 94 7.71 -2.68 -6.77
CA VAL A 94 6.35 -2.96 -6.30
C VAL A 94 5.35 -2.91 -7.46
N ILE A 95 5.40 -1.86 -8.27
CA ILE A 95 4.49 -1.70 -9.43
C ILE A 95 4.63 -2.88 -10.39
N ASN A 96 5.86 -3.25 -10.72
CA ASN A 96 6.09 -4.32 -11.69
C ASN A 96 5.75 -5.70 -11.13
N SER A 97 5.93 -5.90 -9.83
CA SER A 97 5.50 -7.14 -9.17
C SER A 97 3.98 -7.28 -9.16
N ILE A 98 3.26 -6.19 -8.92
CA ILE A 98 1.79 -6.19 -8.97
C ILE A 98 1.31 -6.50 -10.39
N ARG A 99 1.88 -5.83 -11.37
CA ARG A 99 1.52 -6.03 -12.77
C ARG A 99 1.74 -7.48 -13.21
N LYS A 100 2.81 -8.09 -12.74
CA LYS A 100 3.15 -9.48 -13.06
C LYS A 100 2.23 -10.47 -12.36
N ALA A 101 2.00 -10.29 -11.05
CA ALA A 101 1.30 -11.27 -10.23
C ALA A 101 -0.22 -11.08 -10.21
N ALA A 102 -0.71 -9.86 -10.40
CA ALA A 102 -2.14 -9.55 -10.36
C ALA A 102 -2.49 -8.53 -11.44
N PRO A 103 -2.38 -8.90 -12.73
CA PRO A 103 -2.59 -7.94 -13.83
C PRO A 103 -4.02 -7.38 -13.89
N GLY A 104 -4.99 -8.05 -13.29
CA GLY A 104 -6.38 -7.59 -13.25
C GLY A 104 -6.70 -6.67 -12.08
N ALA A 105 -5.78 -6.51 -11.12
CA ALA A 105 -6.04 -5.65 -9.97
C ALA A 105 -5.82 -4.18 -10.34
N ALA A 106 -6.69 -3.30 -9.84
CA ALA A 106 -6.45 -1.86 -9.94
C ALA A 106 -5.32 -1.47 -8.99
N ILE A 107 -4.59 -0.43 -9.34
CA ILE A 107 -3.52 0.11 -8.50
C ILE A 107 -3.92 1.52 -8.07
N ALA A 108 -3.87 1.78 -6.78
CA ALA A 108 -4.21 3.07 -6.22
C ALA A 108 -3.09 3.55 -5.29
N PHE A 109 -3.04 4.86 -5.07
CA PHE A 109 -2.03 5.46 -4.22
C PHE A 109 -2.73 6.27 -3.14
N ASN A 110 -2.34 6.05 -1.88
CA ASN A 110 -2.79 6.92 -0.81
C ASN A 110 -1.83 8.11 -0.66
N THR A 111 -2.24 9.12 0.09
CA THR A 111 -1.35 10.21 0.51
C THR A 111 -0.99 10.07 1.98
N ARG A 112 -1.80 9.34 2.72
CA ARG A 112 -1.60 8.95 4.10
C ARG A 112 -2.51 7.75 4.39
N PRO A 113 -2.27 7.00 5.48
CA PRO A 113 -3.04 5.77 5.72
C PRO A 113 -4.55 5.97 5.78
N ASP A 114 -5.03 7.07 6.36
CA ASP A 114 -6.46 7.28 6.56
C ASP A 114 -7.22 7.59 5.26
N ASP A 115 -6.55 7.88 4.14
CA ASP A 115 -7.23 8.04 2.86
C ASP A 115 -7.09 6.81 1.94
N SER A 116 -6.61 5.69 2.47
CA SER A 116 -6.41 4.46 1.68
C SER A 116 -7.72 3.93 1.08
N ALA A 117 -8.81 3.95 1.85
CA ALA A 117 -10.10 3.50 1.35
C ALA A 117 -10.64 4.41 0.24
N ASP A 118 -10.44 5.72 0.37
CA ASP A 118 -10.82 6.67 -0.66
C ASP A 118 -10.00 6.43 -1.94
N ALA A 119 -8.70 6.12 -1.79
CA ALA A 119 -7.83 5.81 -2.92
C ALA A 119 -8.35 4.59 -3.69
N ALA A 120 -8.66 3.51 -2.98
CA ALA A 120 -9.19 2.31 -3.62
C ALA A 120 -10.56 2.57 -4.27
N ALA A 121 -11.41 3.34 -3.61
CA ALA A 121 -12.74 3.63 -4.11
C ALA A 121 -12.74 4.36 -5.46
N ARG A 122 -11.70 5.14 -5.74
CA ARG A 122 -11.59 5.81 -7.06
C ARG A 122 -11.58 4.83 -8.22
N TRP A 123 -11.12 3.61 -7.99
CA TRP A 123 -10.92 2.60 -9.04
C TRP A 123 -11.86 1.41 -8.93
N LEU A 124 -12.47 1.18 -7.76
CA LEU A 124 -13.40 0.08 -7.51
C LEU A 124 -14.85 0.46 -7.79
N ALA A 125 -15.18 1.74 -7.73
CA ALA A 125 -16.50 2.21 -8.13
C ALA A 125 -16.66 2.05 -9.65
N ALA A 126 -17.89 2.13 -10.14
CA ALA A 126 -18.25 1.88 -11.53
C ALA A 126 -17.46 2.74 -12.53
N GLY A 127 -16.26 2.32 -12.85
CA GLY A 127 -15.35 2.99 -13.78
C GLY A 127 -14.43 3.97 -13.05
N SER A 128 -13.24 4.18 -13.65
CA SER A 128 -12.26 5.11 -13.13
C SER A 128 -12.74 6.56 -13.29
N ARG A 129 -12.27 7.43 -12.40
CA ARG A 129 -12.60 8.83 -12.41
C ARG A 129 -11.35 9.67 -12.49
N ILE A 130 -11.33 10.55 -13.47
CA ILE A 130 -10.39 11.67 -13.51
C ILE A 130 -11.24 12.91 -13.51
N THR A 131 -11.26 13.61 -12.39
CA THR A 131 -12.06 14.82 -12.27
C THR A 131 -11.27 15.90 -11.56
#